data_da03cb1668b63d32349a94067f1387ca
#
_entry.id   da03cb1668b63d32349a94067f1387ca
#
_cell.length_a   1.000
_cell.length_b   1.000
_cell.length_c   1.000
_cell.angle_alpha   90.00
_cell.angle_beta   90.00
_cell.angle_gamma   90.00
#
_symmetry.space_group_name_H-M   'P 1'
#
loop_
_entity.id
_entity.type
_entity.pdbx_description
1 polymer ?
#
loop_
_entity_poly.entity_id
_entity_poly.type
_entity_poly.pdbx_seq_one_letter_code
_entity_poly.pdbx_strand_id
1 'polypeptide(L)'
;MSGPADAEPVFAEQLGSDDPLERAQAALDLALYYLDRGFAPAGKTRAFLKARDIVGEIGSEDLRSRVAAGTLTDLAGIGPSTGSVISDAVDRRPSRYLADLASATVQDVGSGGGIRSLLRGDLHSHTFWSDGSESVATMARSARALGHEYLAVTDHSARLTVAHGLDEARLSEQLTEIEALNAELAPFRILTGMEVDILEDGRLDLSSEMLSRLDVVVASVHSKLAMDEREMTRRMVMAVADPDVDVLGHCTGRKITGRGRPPSRFDADIVFAACARFDTAVEINCRPERRDPPEELTALALEWGCRVSIDTDAHAPGQLEWQAWGCGFAADMGIDPERIINTYPADELLGWTAAHPTA
;
A
#
# COMPACT_ATOMS: atom_id res chain seq x y z
N MET A 1 24.50 10.31 1.43
CA MET A 1 23.79 9.26 2.14
C MET A 1 22.64 9.95 2.87
N SER A 2 21.53 10.14 2.20
CA SER A 2 20.26 10.53 2.83
C SER A 2 19.71 9.27 3.50
N GLY A 3 19.58 9.29 4.82
CA GLY A 3 18.84 8.27 5.57
C GLY A 3 17.39 8.16 5.07
N PRO A 4 16.63 7.19 5.57
CA PRO A 4 15.23 7.03 5.19
C PRO A 4 14.51 8.37 5.35
N ALA A 5 13.74 8.76 4.34
CA ALA A 5 12.96 9.99 4.41
C ALA A 5 12.04 9.88 5.64
N ASP A 6 12.27 10.74 6.63
CA ASP A 6 11.42 10.77 7.81
C ASP A 6 10.01 11.21 7.38
N ALA A 7 8.99 10.56 7.90
CA ALA A 7 7.58 10.91 7.64
C ALA A 7 7.20 12.33 8.12
N GLU A 8 8.07 12.98 8.89
CA GLU A 8 7.88 14.37 9.29
C GLU A 8 7.53 15.33 8.13
N PRO A 9 8.14 15.24 6.92
CA PRO A 9 7.79 16.15 5.83
C PRO A 9 6.30 16.14 5.45
N VAL A 10 5.58 15.02 5.63
CA VAL A 10 4.15 14.92 5.28
C VAL A 10 3.27 15.68 6.26
N PHE A 11 3.66 15.72 7.53
CA PHE A 11 2.92 16.33 8.63
C PHE A 11 3.55 17.63 9.14
N ALA A 12 4.70 18.04 8.59
CA ALA A 12 5.52 19.15 9.11
C ALA A 12 4.76 20.49 9.15
N GLU A 13 3.94 20.77 8.11
CA GLU A 13 3.16 22.00 8.05
C GLU A 13 2.12 22.04 9.17
N GLN A 14 1.33 21.01 9.35
CA GLN A 14 0.29 20.93 10.38
C GLN A 14 0.87 20.85 11.78
N LEU A 15 2.02 20.18 11.98
CA LEU A 15 2.76 20.18 13.25
C LEU A 15 3.28 21.57 13.60
N GLY A 16 3.59 22.41 12.61
CA GLY A 16 4.01 23.80 12.76
C GLY A 16 2.86 24.79 12.95
N SER A 17 1.61 24.40 12.76
CA SER A 17 0.43 25.28 12.81
C SER A 17 0.30 26.06 14.12
N ASP A 18 -0.32 27.23 14.07
CA ASP A 18 -0.65 28.01 15.26
C ASP A 18 -1.91 27.44 15.97
N ASP A 19 -2.75 26.68 15.28
CA ASP A 19 -3.88 26.00 15.91
C ASP A 19 -3.44 24.74 16.65
N PRO A 20 -3.66 24.63 17.97
CA PRO A 20 -3.32 23.44 18.75
C PRO A 20 -4.13 22.20 18.33
N LEU A 21 -5.32 22.39 17.74
CA LEU A 21 -6.12 21.28 17.22
C LEU A 21 -5.44 20.63 16.01
N GLU A 22 -5.02 21.45 15.04
CA GLU A 22 -4.28 20.96 13.87
C GLU A 22 -2.99 20.25 14.27
N ARG A 23 -2.22 20.83 15.23
CA ARG A 23 -1.00 20.18 15.72
C ARG A 23 -1.28 18.85 16.40
N ALA A 24 -2.34 18.78 17.23
CA ALA A 24 -2.70 17.55 17.94
C ALA A 24 -3.14 16.45 16.97
N GLN A 25 -3.94 16.80 15.97
CA GLN A 25 -4.35 15.87 14.91
C GLN A 25 -3.14 15.37 14.12
N ALA A 26 -2.27 16.26 13.65
CA ALA A 26 -1.06 15.90 12.92
C ALA A 26 -0.10 15.00 13.75
N ALA A 27 0.01 15.25 15.07
CA ALA A 27 0.82 14.40 15.94
C ALA A 27 0.22 13.00 16.11
N LEU A 28 -1.11 12.88 16.14
CA LEU A 28 -1.79 11.58 16.16
C LEU A 28 -1.66 10.85 14.82
N ASP A 29 -1.75 11.57 13.69
CA ASP A 29 -1.53 11.01 12.35
C ASP A 29 -0.09 10.54 12.17
N LEU A 30 0.88 11.28 12.68
CA LEU A 30 2.29 10.87 12.71
C LEU A 30 2.49 9.62 13.59
N ALA A 31 1.79 9.52 14.72
CA ALA A 31 1.82 8.30 15.53
C ALA A 31 1.23 7.10 14.78
N LEU A 32 0.10 7.29 14.09
CA LEU A 32 -0.53 6.27 13.23
C LEU A 32 0.41 5.84 12.13
N TYR A 33 1.06 6.78 11.44
CA TYR A 33 2.06 6.49 10.44
C TYR A 33 3.15 5.53 10.96
N TYR A 34 3.75 5.84 12.11
CA TYR A 34 4.78 4.98 12.69
C TYR A 34 4.24 3.64 13.18
N LEU A 35 3.01 3.60 13.71
CA LEU A 35 2.36 2.35 14.12
C LEU A 35 2.12 1.42 12.93
N ASP A 36 1.65 1.97 11.81
CA ASP A 36 1.39 1.24 10.58
C ASP A 36 2.70 0.76 9.95
N ARG A 37 3.71 1.63 9.88
CA ARG A 37 5.06 1.28 9.46
C ARG A 37 5.63 0.10 10.24
N GLY A 38 5.43 0.09 11.53
CA GLY A 38 5.91 -0.96 12.44
C GLY A 38 5.01 -2.19 12.51
N PHE A 39 3.95 -2.28 11.69
CA PHE A 39 2.99 -3.36 11.76
C PHE A 39 2.47 -3.61 13.18
N ALA A 40 2.07 -2.55 13.86
CA ALA A 40 1.64 -2.60 15.24
C ALA A 40 0.32 -3.38 15.41
N PRO A 41 0.08 -3.99 16.58
CA PRO A 41 -1.19 -4.66 16.86
C PRO A 41 -2.39 -3.73 16.66
N ALA A 42 -3.42 -4.19 15.95
CA ALA A 42 -4.61 -3.41 15.59
C ALA A 42 -5.31 -2.69 16.77
N GLY A 43 -5.17 -3.20 18.01
CA GLY A 43 -5.70 -2.55 19.20
C GLY A 43 -5.00 -1.22 19.51
N LYS A 44 -3.71 -1.11 19.19
CA LYS A 44 -2.91 0.10 19.41
C LYS A 44 -3.28 1.16 18.38
N THR A 45 -3.33 0.80 17.11
CA THR A 45 -3.76 1.67 16.00
C THR A 45 -5.18 2.20 16.23
N ARG A 46 -6.14 1.33 16.61
CA ARG A 46 -7.51 1.75 16.94
C ARG A 46 -7.60 2.76 18.10
N ALA A 47 -6.70 2.66 19.09
CA ALA A 47 -6.69 3.62 20.19
C ALA A 47 -6.27 5.02 19.72
N PHE A 48 -5.31 5.12 18.80
CA PHE A 48 -4.88 6.39 18.21
C PHE A 48 -5.92 6.95 17.22
N LEU A 49 -6.55 6.12 16.39
CA LEU A 49 -7.68 6.53 15.53
C LEU A 49 -8.81 7.13 16.37
N LYS A 50 -9.23 6.41 17.42
CA LYS A 50 -10.27 6.93 18.33
C LYS A 50 -9.87 8.25 19.01
N ALA A 51 -8.62 8.39 19.40
CA ALA A 51 -8.13 9.65 19.97
C ALA A 51 -8.18 10.79 18.96
N ARG A 52 -7.84 10.54 17.68
CA ARG A 52 -7.93 11.50 16.58
C ARG A 52 -9.37 12.00 16.39
N ASP A 53 -10.34 11.09 16.36
CA ASP A 53 -11.75 11.42 16.22
C ASP A 53 -12.23 12.30 17.37
N ILE A 54 -11.93 11.92 18.64
CA ILE A 54 -12.30 12.68 19.84
C ILE A 54 -11.70 14.09 19.81
N VAL A 55 -10.43 14.22 19.42
CA VAL A 55 -9.76 15.52 19.31
C VAL A 55 -10.45 16.38 18.25
N GLY A 56 -10.85 15.81 17.13
CA GLY A 56 -11.61 16.51 16.10
C GLY A 56 -12.96 17.06 16.56
N GLU A 57 -13.62 16.35 17.50
CA GLU A 57 -14.95 16.72 18.00
C GLU A 57 -14.93 17.84 19.06
N ILE A 58 -13.89 17.92 19.90
CA ILE A 58 -13.88 18.84 21.06
C ILE A 58 -13.47 20.28 20.73
N GLY A 59 -12.78 20.51 19.62
CA GLY A 59 -12.33 21.84 19.20
C GLY A 59 -11.15 22.41 20.00
N SER A 60 -10.55 23.49 19.46
CA SER A 60 -9.27 24.04 19.94
C SER A 60 -9.31 24.60 21.37
N GLU A 61 -10.42 25.25 21.78
CA GLU A 61 -10.53 25.90 23.10
C GLU A 61 -10.67 24.88 24.23
N ASP A 62 -11.56 23.87 24.05
CA ASP A 62 -11.73 22.78 25.05
C ASP A 62 -10.46 21.94 25.14
N LEU A 63 -9.80 21.66 24.00
CA LEU A 63 -8.53 20.96 23.96
C LEU A 63 -7.46 21.67 24.79
N ARG A 64 -7.26 22.98 24.58
CA ARG A 64 -6.31 23.77 25.39
C ARG A 64 -6.64 23.76 26.87
N SER A 65 -7.91 23.92 27.22
CA SER A 65 -8.38 23.92 28.59
C SER A 65 -8.09 22.59 29.28
N ARG A 66 -8.37 21.49 28.63
CA ARG A 66 -8.14 20.13 29.19
C ARG A 66 -6.66 19.82 29.33
N VAL A 67 -5.83 20.21 28.37
CA VAL A 67 -4.37 20.04 28.47
C VAL A 67 -3.83 20.85 29.65
N ALA A 68 -4.22 22.12 29.77
CA ALA A 68 -3.78 23.00 30.89
C ALA A 68 -4.25 22.49 32.26
N ALA A 69 -5.45 21.88 32.33
CA ALA A 69 -6.01 21.33 33.57
C ALA A 69 -5.51 19.89 33.88
N GLY A 70 -4.81 19.24 32.96
CA GLY A 70 -4.41 17.84 33.09
C GLY A 70 -5.58 16.84 33.06
N THR A 71 -6.72 17.20 32.47
CA THR A 71 -7.97 16.41 32.45
C THR A 71 -8.24 15.74 31.10
N LEU A 72 -7.26 15.75 30.20
CA LEU A 72 -7.44 15.18 28.85
C LEU A 72 -7.77 13.68 28.88
N THR A 73 -7.16 12.94 29.81
CA THR A 73 -7.41 11.49 29.99
C THR A 73 -8.74 11.15 30.67
N ASP A 74 -9.50 12.15 31.13
CA ASP A 74 -10.87 11.94 31.61
C ASP A 74 -11.86 11.70 30.45
N LEU A 75 -11.43 12.03 29.22
CA LEU A 75 -12.19 11.74 28.01
C LEU A 75 -12.13 10.24 27.69
N ALA A 76 -13.29 9.61 27.61
CA ALA A 76 -13.40 8.19 27.33
C ALA A 76 -12.83 7.86 25.93
N GLY A 77 -11.65 7.27 25.89
CA GLY A 77 -10.92 6.93 24.66
C GLY A 77 -9.58 7.62 24.52
N ILE A 78 -9.26 8.57 25.37
CA ILE A 78 -7.91 9.14 25.51
C ILE A 78 -7.18 8.40 26.63
N GLY A 79 -6.17 7.62 26.25
CA GLY A 79 -5.31 6.91 27.19
C GLY A 79 -4.00 7.68 27.49
N PRO A 80 -3.13 7.13 28.37
CA PRO A 80 -1.87 7.78 28.73
C PRO A 80 -0.98 8.09 27.52
N SER A 81 -0.82 7.17 26.57
CA SER A 81 0.03 7.35 25.39
C SER A 81 -0.53 8.41 24.43
N THR A 82 -1.83 8.31 24.09
CA THR A 82 -2.49 9.27 23.21
C THR A 82 -2.57 10.65 23.87
N GLY A 83 -2.87 10.72 25.18
CA GLY A 83 -2.89 11.95 25.94
C GLY A 83 -1.52 12.65 26.01
N SER A 84 -0.43 11.88 26.14
CA SER A 84 0.93 12.43 26.11
C SER A 84 1.24 13.06 24.74
N VAL A 85 0.95 12.33 23.62
CA VAL A 85 1.19 12.83 22.26
C VAL A 85 0.41 14.13 22.02
N ILE A 86 -0.88 14.15 22.40
CA ILE A 86 -1.74 15.32 22.25
C ILE A 86 -1.20 16.50 23.05
N SER A 87 -0.89 16.28 24.34
CA SER A 87 -0.42 17.36 25.23
C SER A 87 0.91 17.94 24.76
N ASP A 88 1.86 17.08 24.32
CA ASP A 88 3.14 17.54 23.79
C ASP A 88 2.95 18.40 22.53
N ALA A 89 2.04 18.02 21.62
CA ALA A 89 1.74 18.77 20.41
C ALA A 89 1.06 20.12 20.72
N VAL A 90 0.08 20.15 21.63
CA VAL A 90 -0.61 21.37 22.07
C VAL A 90 0.40 22.36 22.68
N ASP A 91 1.28 21.89 23.54
CA ASP A 91 2.29 22.69 24.23
C ASP A 91 3.57 22.95 23.42
N ARG A 92 3.62 22.54 22.15
CA ARG A 92 4.79 22.65 21.26
C ARG A 92 6.06 22.01 21.86
N ARG A 93 5.90 20.91 22.60
CA ARG A 93 7.03 20.16 23.16
C ARG A 93 7.38 18.96 22.27
N PRO A 94 8.67 18.57 22.18
CA PRO A 94 9.04 17.32 21.53
C PRO A 94 8.36 16.12 22.22
N SER A 95 7.70 15.27 21.45
CA SER A 95 7.07 14.07 21.99
C SER A 95 8.07 12.92 22.04
N ARG A 96 8.41 12.48 23.25
CA ARG A 96 9.25 11.30 23.44
C ARG A 96 8.58 10.05 22.85
N TYR A 97 7.26 9.93 22.98
CA TYR A 97 6.54 8.78 22.45
C TYR A 97 6.69 8.66 20.94
N LEU A 98 6.57 9.79 20.20
CA LEU A 98 6.77 9.80 18.73
C LEU A 98 8.23 9.48 18.37
N ALA A 99 9.21 10.03 19.08
CA ALA A 99 10.61 9.74 18.83
C ALA A 99 10.94 8.25 19.06
N ASP A 100 10.43 7.67 20.15
CA ASP A 100 10.60 6.23 20.44
C ASP A 100 9.93 5.36 19.34
N LEU A 101 8.71 5.72 18.88
CA LEU A 101 8.05 5.03 17.78
C LEU A 101 8.83 5.16 16.47
N ALA A 102 9.25 6.36 16.12
CA ALA A 102 10.03 6.62 14.91
C ALA A 102 11.26 5.71 14.83
N SER A 103 12.02 5.68 15.94
CA SER A 103 13.22 4.85 16.04
C SER A 103 12.94 3.35 16.02
N ALA A 104 11.89 2.90 16.71
CA ALA A 104 11.58 1.48 16.86
C ALA A 104 10.96 0.84 15.62
N THR A 105 10.48 1.63 14.67
CA THR A 105 9.73 1.15 13.50
C THR A 105 10.42 1.39 12.16
N VAL A 106 11.67 1.87 12.17
CA VAL A 106 12.49 2.05 10.96
C VAL A 106 12.51 0.75 10.15
N GLN A 107 12.21 0.85 8.87
CA GLN A 107 12.32 -0.27 7.95
C GLN A 107 13.76 -0.38 7.47
N ASP A 108 14.41 -1.50 7.79
CA ASP A 108 15.77 -1.77 7.34
C ASP A 108 15.73 -2.30 5.90
N VAL A 109 16.39 -1.60 5.00
CA VAL A 109 16.50 -2.00 3.59
C VAL A 109 17.62 -3.04 3.39
N GLY A 110 18.47 -3.28 4.38
CA GLY A 110 19.56 -4.28 4.35
C GLY A 110 20.43 -4.14 3.10
N SER A 111 20.59 -5.24 2.35
CA SER A 111 21.32 -5.32 1.07
C SER A 111 20.62 -4.56 -0.07
N GLY A 112 19.34 -4.23 0.07
CA GLY A 112 18.49 -3.70 -0.99
C GLY A 112 18.65 -2.21 -1.29
N GLY A 113 19.60 -1.48 -0.66
CA GLY A 113 19.75 -0.04 -0.84
C GLY A 113 19.97 0.39 -2.30
N GLY A 114 20.68 -0.42 -3.09
CA GLY A 114 20.84 -0.22 -4.53
C GLY A 114 19.52 -0.28 -5.28
N ILE A 115 18.72 -1.32 -5.06
CA ILE A 115 17.39 -1.50 -5.68
C ILE A 115 16.44 -0.39 -5.21
N ARG A 116 16.39 -0.08 -3.90
CA ARG A 116 15.52 0.98 -3.37
C ARG A 116 15.76 2.34 -4.02
N SER A 117 17.03 2.65 -4.33
CA SER A 117 17.39 3.91 -5.00
C SER A 117 16.95 3.98 -6.47
N LEU A 118 16.62 2.86 -7.09
CA LEU A 118 16.14 2.77 -8.47
C LEU A 118 14.62 2.75 -8.56
N LEU A 119 13.91 2.39 -7.49
CA LEU A 119 12.45 2.33 -7.50
C LEU A 119 11.87 3.74 -7.69
N ARG A 120 10.92 3.85 -8.60
CA ARG A 120 10.21 5.08 -8.96
C ARG A 120 8.84 5.18 -8.33
N GLY A 121 8.22 4.05 -7.94
CA GLY A 121 6.90 4.04 -7.36
C GLY A 121 6.48 2.72 -6.76
N ASP A 122 5.24 2.68 -6.34
CA ASP A 122 4.53 1.51 -5.82
C ASP A 122 3.29 1.29 -6.69
N LEU A 123 3.01 0.05 -7.06
CA LEU A 123 1.94 -0.30 -8.01
C LEU A 123 0.74 -0.97 -7.34
N HIS A 124 0.76 -1.12 -6.00
CA HIS A 124 -0.32 -1.76 -5.26
C HIS A 124 -0.57 -1.05 -3.93
N SER A 125 -1.60 -0.19 -3.91
CA SER A 125 -2.01 0.55 -2.71
C SER A 125 -3.51 0.79 -2.67
N HIS A 126 -4.05 0.92 -1.45
CA HIS A 126 -5.46 1.09 -1.15
C HIS A 126 -5.74 2.40 -0.43
N THR A 127 -6.95 2.90 -0.62
CA THR A 127 -7.44 4.14 -0.02
C THR A 127 -8.77 3.91 0.69
N PHE A 128 -9.35 4.92 1.30
CA PHE A 128 -10.67 4.80 1.89
C PHE A 128 -11.81 4.58 0.86
N TRP A 129 -11.49 4.61 -0.43
CA TRP A 129 -12.43 4.18 -1.45
C TRP A 129 -12.79 2.70 -1.28
N SER A 130 -11.85 1.87 -0.85
CA SER A 130 -12.11 0.49 -0.43
C SER A 130 -11.88 0.31 1.08
N ASP A 131 -10.81 -0.31 1.49
CA ASP A 131 -10.50 -0.63 2.90
C ASP A 131 -9.18 -0.01 3.40
N GLY A 132 -8.59 0.89 2.66
CA GLY A 132 -7.51 1.74 3.15
C GLY A 132 -8.00 2.75 4.19
N SER A 133 -7.08 3.29 4.96
CA SER A 133 -7.39 4.18 6.10
C SER A 133 -7.34 5.66 5.76
N GLU A 134 -6.85 6.03 4.56
CA GLU A 134 -6.59 7.41 4.19
C GLU A 134 -7.02 7.74 2.76
N SER A 135 -7.10 9.05 2.45
CA SER A 135 -7.48 9.54 1.13
C SER A 135 -6.43 9.27 0.07
N VAL A 136 -6.84 9.27 -1.20
CA VAL A 136 -5.92 9.26 -2.35
C VAL A 136 -4.84 10.34 -2.19
N ALA A 137 -5.25 11.56 -1.81
CA ALA A 137 -4.34 12.69 -1.62
C ALA A 137 -3.28 12.44 -0.54
N THR A 138 -3.67 11.85 0.61
CA THR A 138 -2.75 11.54 1.71
C THR A 138 -1.77 10.44 1.31
N MET A 139 -2.23 9.37 0.68
CA MET A 139 -1.38 8.28 0.18
C MET A 139 -0.37 8.80 -0.86
N ALA A 140 -0.83 9.60 -1.81
CA ALA A 140 0.02 10.19 -2.86
C ALA A 140 1.09 11.13 -2.31
N ARG A 141 0.73 12.04 -1.37
CA ARG A 141 1.69 12.93 -0.71
C ARG A 141 2.72 12.15 0.10
N SER A 142 2.29 11.06 0.75
CA SER A 142 3.20 10.18 1.51
C SER A 142 4.17 9.45 0.58
N ALA A 143 3.72 8.88 -0.52
CA ALA A 143 4.58 8.27 -1.53
C ALA A 143 5.59 9.27 -2.10
N ARG A 144 5.13 10.49 -2.43
CA ARG A 144 6.02 11.57 -2.89
C ARG A 144 7.08 11.95 -1.86
N ALA A 145 6.73 12.01 -0.58
CA ALA A 145 7.67 12.30 0.51
C ALA A 145 8.73 11.20 0.67
N LEU A 146 8.39 9.94 0.35
CA LEU A 146 9.33 8.81 0.30
C LEU A 146 10.23 8.80 -0.95
N GLY A 147 10.10 9.81 -1.83
CA GLY A 147 10.90 9.97 -3.03
C GLY A 147 10.40 9.21 -4.25
N HIS A 148 9.14 8.74 -4.24
CA HIS A 148 8.51 8.14 -5.41
C HIS A 148 8.17 9.20 -6.46
N GLU A 149 8.16 8.82 -7.72
CA GLU A 149 7.70 9.62 -8.85
C GLU A 149 6.22 9.39 -9.15
N TYR A 150 5.71 8.19 -8.78
CA TYR A 150 4.31 7.82 -8.94
C TYR A 150 3.84 6.86 -7.83
N LEU A 151 2.51 6.76 -7.73
CA LEU A 151 1.81 5.75 -6.91
C LEU A 151 0.60 5.26 -7.70
N ALA A 152 0.44 3.95 -7.86
CA ALA A 152 -0.82 3.39 -8.36
C ALA A 152 -1.83 3.25 -7.21
N VAL A 153 -3.03 3.77 -7.42
CA VAL A 153 -4.18 3.56 -6.53
C VAL A 153 -4.96 2.38 -7.10
N THR A 154 -4.92 1.26 -6.38
CA THR A 154 -5.47 -0.03 -6.83
C THR A 154 -6.48 -0.56 -5.82
N ASP A 155 -7.47 0.27 -5.46
CA ASP A 155 -8.56 -0.14 -4.58
C ASP A 155 -9.26 -1.40 -5.10
N HIS A 156 -9.86 -2.19 -4.22
CA HIS A 156 -10.49 -3.47 -4.57
C HIS A 156 -11.70 -3.32 -5.48
N SER A 157 -11.92 -4.29 -6.37
CA SER A 157 -13.14 -4.41 -7.18
C SER A 157 -14.35 -4.90 -6.34
N ALA A 158 -15.56 -4.70 -6.87
CA ALA A 158 -16.83 -4.85 -6.16
C ALA A 158 -17.06 -6.23 -5.54
N ARG A 159 -16.49 -7.29 -6.10
CA ARG A 159 -16.63 -8.66 -5.59
C ARG A 159 -16.15 -8.80 -4.16
N LEU A 160 -15.14 -8.07 -3.76
CA LEU A 160 -14.62 -8.07 -2.39
C LEU A 160 -15.45 -7.15 -1.48
N THR A 161 -16.68 -7.55 -1.20
CA THR A 161 -17.65 -6.76 -0.43
C THR A 161 -17.18 -6.42 0.99
N VAL A 162 -16.34 -7.26 1.62
CA VAL A 162 -15.79 -7.01 2.97
C VAL A 162 -14.80 -5.84 2.98
N ALA A 163 -14.20 -5.53 1.84
CA ALA A 163 -13.32 -4.39 1.63
C ALA A 163 -14.04 -3.18 1.01
N HIS A 164 -15.37 -3.19 0.89
CA HIS A 164 -16.15 -2.15 0.23
C HIS A 164 -15.72 -1.86 -1.21
N GLY A 165 -15.31 -2.90 -1.95
CA GLY A 165 -14.79 -2.80 -3.30
C GLY A 165 -15.65 -1.95 -4.24
N LEU A 166 -15.01 -1.32 -5.23
CA LEU A 166 -15.60 -0.36 -6.13
C LEU A 166 -16.32 -1.07 -7.30
N ASP A 167 -17.55 -0.65 -7.55
CA ASP A 167 -18.20 -0.87 -8.85
C ASP A 167 -17.74 0.19 -9.87
N GLU A 168 -18.16 0.03 -11.13
CA GLU A 168 -17.75 0.93 -12.22
C GLU A 168 -18.16 2.40 -11.99
N ALA A 169 -19.26 2.65 -11.27
CA ALA A 169 -19.71 3.99 -10.97
C ALA A 169 -18.78 4.67 -9.95
N ARG A 170 -18.49 3.98 -8.83
CA ARG A 170 -17.55 4.46 -7.81
C ARG A 170 -16.12 4.59 -8.36
N LEU A 171 -15.70 3.66 -9.21
CA LEU A 171 -14.40 3.77 -9.87
C LEU A 171 -14.34 5.03 -10.76
N SER A 172 -15.39 5.33 -11.52
CA SER A 172 -15.44 6.53 -12.35
C SER A 172 -15.37 7.83 -11.52
N GLU A 173 -15.94 7.85 -10.32
CA GLU A 173 -15.81 8.96 -9.36
C GLU A 173 -14.37 9.10 -8.87
N GLN A 174 -13.73 7.99 -8.50
CA GLN A 174 -12.33 7.96 -8.08
C GLN A 174 -11.38 8.44 -9.19
N LEU A 175 -11.59 8.00 -10.43
CA LEU A 175 -10.80 8.47 -11.59
C LEU A 175 -10.88 10.00 -11.75
N THR A 176 -12.05 10.59 -11.50
CA THR A 176 -12.24 12.06 -11.52
C THR A 176 -11.46 12.77 -10.40
N GLU A 177 -11.45 12.18 -9.19
CA GLU A 177 -10.62 12.68 -8.08
C GLU A 177 -9.13 12.60 -8.42
N ILE A 178 -8.67 11.48 -8.97
CA ILE A 178 -7.27 11.28 -9.36
C ILE A 178 -6.84 12.29 -10.42
N GLU A 179 -7.68 12.58 -11.44
CA GLU A 179 -7.40 13.58 -12.46
C GLU A 179 -7.17 14.97 -11.84
N ALA A 180 -8.03 15.37 -10.92
CA ALA A 180 -7.88 16.65 -10.21
C ALA A 180 -6.61 16.72 -9.37
N LEU A 181 -6.29 15.64 -8.63
CA LEU A 181 -5.08 15.55 -7.81
C LEU A 181 -3.80 15.52 -8.65
N ASN A 182 -3.80 14.89 -9.81
CA ASN A 182 -2.66 14.88 -10.72
C ASN A 182 -2.32 16.30 -11.22
N ALA A 183 -3.32 17.15 -11.42
CA ALA A 183 -3.07 18.55 -11.77
C ALA A 183 -2.41 19.34 -10.61
N GLU A 184 -2.75 19.00 -9.34
CA GLU A 184 -2.18 19.64 -8.14
C GLU A 184 -0.77 19.15 -7.83
N LEU A 185 -0.54 17.83 -7.94
CA LEU A 185 0.67 17.17 -7.43
C LEU A 185 1.81 17.08 -8.44
N ALA A 186 1.62 17.55 -9.70
CA ALA A 186 2.65 17.48 -10.71
C ALA A 186 4.02 18.01 -10.21
N PRO A 187 5.15 17.38 -10.54
CA PRO A 187 5.33 16.29 -11.51
C PRO A 187 5.06 14.88 -10.95
N PHE A 188 4.71 14.71 -9.67
CA PHE A 188 4.30 13.43 -9.11
C PHE A 188 3.02 12.95 -9.81
N ARG A 189 2.92 11.65 -10.06
CA ARG A 189 1.80 11.07 -10.80
C ARG A 189 1.07 10.00 -10.00
N ILE A 190 -0.22 10.18 -9.83
CA ILE A 190 -1.10 9.11 -9.34
C ILE A 190 -1.54 8.32 -10.56
N LEU A 191 -1.18 7.05 -10.61
CA LEU A 191 -1.63 6.13 -11.65
C LEU A 191 -3.00 5.58 -11.27
N THR A 192 -3.91 5.58 -12.24
CA THR A 192 -5.23 4.97 -12.09
C THR A 192 -5.10 3.45 -12.12
N GLY A 193 -5.74 2.75 -11.18
CA GLY A 193 -5.63 1.29 -11.14
C GLY A 193 -6.78 0.60 -10.44
N MET A 194 -6.69 -0.71 -10.38
CA MET A 194 -7.62 -1.58 -9.63
C MET A 194 -6.90 -2.85 -9.20
N GLU A 195 -7.09 -3.27 -7.95
CA GLU A 195 -6.89 -4.67 -7.58
C GLU A 195 -8.17 -5.43 -7.92
N VAL A 196 -8.19 -6.02 -9.12
CA VAL A 196 -9.35 -6.74 -9.63
C VAL A 196 -9.38 -8.17 -9.13
N ASP A 197 -10.53 -8.63 -8.61
CA ASP A 197 -10.70 -10.01 -8.17
C ASP A 197 -10.75 -10.97 -9.37
N ILE A 198 -9.92 -12.01 -9.34
CA ILE A 198 -10.01 -13.12 -10.30
C ILE A 198 -11.15 -14.02 -9.87
N LEU A 199 -12.21 -14.09 -10.65
CA LEU A 199 -13.39 -14.92 -10.40
C LEU A 199 -13.07 -16.41 -10.48
N GLU A 200 -13.95 -17.27 -9.95
CA GLU A 200 -13.73 -18.72 -9.91
C GLU A 200 -13.53 -19.35 -11.31
N ASP A 201 -14.09 -18.76 -12.34
CA ASP A 201 -13.95 -19.20 -13.73
C ASP A 201 -12.75 -18.58 -14.48
N GLY A 202 -11.99 -17.70 -13.81
CA GLY A 202 -10.82 -17.03 -14.35
C GLY A 202 -11.10 -15.70 -15.04
N ARG A 203 -12.36 -15.24 -15.09
CA ARG A 203 -12.70 -13.89 -15.55
C ARG A 203 -12.35 -12.86 -14.46
N LEU A 204 -12.23 -11.61 -14.85
CA LEU A 204 -11.99 -10.49 -13.96
C LEU A 204 -13.30 -9.85 -13.49
N ASP A 205 -13.32 -9.32 -12.29
CA ASP A 205 -14.48 -8.66 -11.65
C ASP A 205 -14.62 -7.19 -12.10
N LEU A 206 -14.38 -6.92 -13.38
CA LEU A 206 -14.60 -5.63 -14.03
C LEU A 206 -14.77 -5.85 -15.53
N SER A 207 -15.48 -4.95 -16.23
CA SER A 207 -15.59 -5.03 -17.68
C SER A 207 -14.27 -4.68 -18.38
N SER A 208 -13.97 -5.32 -19.53
CA SER A 208 -12.78 -4.97 -20.31
C SER A 208 -12.80 -3.51 -20.78
N GLU A 209 -13.98 -2.92 -21.00
CA GLU A 209 -14.11 -1.49 -21.32
C GLU A 209 -13.57 -0.61 -20.17
N MET A 210 -13.82 -0.99 -18.93
CA MET A 210 -13.34 -0.23 -17.76
C MET A 210 -11.86 -0.54 -17.49
N LEU A 211 -11.44 -1.80 -17.59
CA LEU A 211 -10.03 -2.20 -17.40
C LEU A 211 -9.11 -1.46 -18.36
N SER A 212 -9.46 -1.37 -19.65
CA SER A 212 -8.65 -0.67 -20.67
C SER A 212 -8.50 0.85 -20.45
N ARG A 213 -9.18 1.43 -19.47
CA ARG A 213 -9.06 2.85 -19.08
C ARG A 213 -8.08 3.06 -17.94
N LEU A 214 -7.61 1.99 -17.32
CA LEU A 214 -6.71 2.05 -16.17
C LEU A 214 -5.25 2.05 -16.61
N ASP A 215 -4.41 2.71 -15.83
CA ASP A 215 -2.97 2.73 -16.04
C ASP A 215 -2.31 1.42 -15.56
N VAL A 216 -2.83 0.82 -14.48
CA VAL A 216 -2.29 -0.41 -13.86
C VAL A 216 -3.42 -1.30 -13.33
N VAL A 217 -3.38 -2.58 -13.69
CA VAL A 217 -4.32 -3.60 -13.20
C VAL A 217 -3.56 -4.70 -12.49
N VAL A 218 -3.83 -4.84 -11.19
CA VAL A 218 -3.33 -5.94 -10.35
C VAL A 218 -4.43 -6.99 -10.24
N ALA A 219 -4.23 -8.19 -10.76
CA ALA A 219 -5.21 -9.28 -10.69
C ALA A 219 -4.91 -10.21 -9.52
N SER A 220 -5.87 -10.39 -8.61
CA SER A 220 -5.66 -11.13 -7.36
C SER A 220 -6.76 -12.14 -7.06
N VAL A 221 -6.40 -13.21 -6.34
CA VAL A 221 -7.35 -14.24 -5.87
C VAL A 221 -7.68 -14.00 -4.41
N HIS A 222 -8.92 -13.59 -4.09
CA HIS A 222 -9.37 -13.36 -2.72
C HIS A 222 -10.36 -14.41 -2.19
N SER A 223 -10.91 -15.24 -3.06
CA SER A 223 -11.93 -16.23 -2.72
C SER A 223 -11.51 -17.65 -3.12
N LYS A 224 -12.07 -18.66 -2.45
CA LYS A 224 -11.83 -20.09 -2.80
C LYS A 224 -10.34 -20.46 -2.84
N LEU A 225 -9.53 -19.89 -1.96
CA LEU A 225 -8.08 -20.10 -1.90
C LEU A 225 -7.66 -21.56 -1.70
N ALA A 226 -8.55 -22.43 -1.22
CA ALA A 226 -8.34 -23.87 -1.10
C ALA A 226 -8.91 -24.66 -2.30
N MET A 227 -9.14 -24.01 -3.45
CA MET A 227 -9.55 -24.64 -4.70
C MET A 227 -8.58 -25.73 -5.12
N ASP A 228 -9.06 -26.72 -5.89
CA ASP A 228 -8.20 -27.75 -6.48
C ASP A 228 -7.09 -27.13 -7.34
N GLU A 229 -5.90 -27.73 -7.30
CA GLU A 229 -4.70 -27.22 -7.96
C GLU A 229 -4.89 -26.96 -9.46
N ARG A 230 -5.53 -27.90 -10.16
CA ARG A 230 -5.79 -27.75 -11.60
C ARG A 230 -6.78 -26.63 -11.90
N GLU A 231 -7.81 -26.50 -11.07
CA GLU A 231 -8.81 -25.44 -11.21
C GLU A 231 -8.19 -24.06 -10.90
N MET A 232 -7.36 -23.97 -9.85
CA MET A 232 -6.66 -22.74 -9.50
C MET A 232 -5.67 -22.33 -10.60
N THR A 233 -4.90 -23.29 -11.12
CA THR A 233 -3.97 -23.06 -12.25
C THR A 233 -4.72 -22.48 -13.45
N ARG A 234 -5.84 -23.12 -13.86
CA ARG A 234 -6.65 -22.61 -14.96
C ARG A 234 -7.18 -21.20 -14.69
N ARG A 235 -7.69 -20.95 -13.47
CA ARG A 235 -8.21 -19.67 -13.02
C ARG A 235 -7.18 -18.56 -13.20
N MET A 236 -5.96 -18.78 -12.70
CA MET A 236 -4.86 -17.81 -12.78
C MET A 236 -4.37 -17.59 -14.21
N VAL A 237 -4.18 -18.67 -14.98
CA VAL A 237 -3.75 -18.58 -16.39
C VAL A 237 -4.74 -17.80 -17.23
N MET A 238 -6.04 -17.97 -17.01
CA MET A 238 -7.05 -17.20 -17.74
C MET A 238 -6.99 -15.70 -17.42
N ALA A 239 -6.73 -15.36 -16.17
CA ALA A 239 -6.60 -13.96 -15.76
C ALA A 239 -5.32 -13.30 -16.32
N VAL A 240 -4.17 -13.97 -16.22
CA VAL A 240 -2.88 -13.40 -16.72
C VAL A 240 -2.80 -13.39 -18.25
N ALA A 241 -3.71 -14.10 -18.95
CA ALA A 241 -3.82 -14.04 -20.40
C ALA A 241 -4.70 -12.87 -20.90
N ASP A 242 -5.35 -12.15 -19.98
CA ASP A 242 -6.09 -10.94 -20.32
C ASP A 242 -5.10 -9.80 -20.59
N PRO A 243 -5.15 -9.12 -21.74
CA PRO A 243 -4.19 -8.09 -22.11
C PRO A 243 -4.26 -6.83 -21.24
N ASP A 244 -5.31 -6.67 -20.44
CA ASP A 244 -5.46 -5.57 -19.51
C ASP A 244 -4.84 -5.88 -18.12
N VAL A 245 -4.25 -7.08 -17.90
CA VAL A 245 -3.65 -7.47 -16.61
C VAL A 245 -2.14 -7.26 -16.63
N ASP A 246 -1.66 -6.34 -15.80
CA ASP A 246 -0.24 -5.98 -15.71
C ASP A 246 0.52 -6.79 -14.64
N VAL A 247 -0.14 -7.05 -13.50
CA VAL A 247 0.50 -7.67 -12.33
C VAL A 247 -0.38 -8.80 -11.79
N LEU A 248 0.23 -9.97 -11.55
CA LEU A 248 -0.38 -11.04 -10.76
C LEU A 248 -0.08 -10.78 -9.27
N GLY A 249 -1.07 -10.28 -8.54
CA GLY A 249 -0.95 -9.87 -7.14
C GLY A 249 -0.84 -11.07 -6.19
N HIS A 250 0.02 -10.97 -5.15
CA HIS A 250 0.22 -11.94 -4.04
C HIS A 250 -0.26 -13.36 -4.35
N CYS A 251 0.30 -13.96 -5.39
CA CYS A 251 -0.21 -15.11 -6.15
C CYS A 251 -0.51 -16.37 -5.31
N THR A 252 0.15 -16.56 -4.15
CA THR A 252 -0.17 -17.71 -3.29
C THR A 252 -1.31 -17.41 -2.31
N GLY A 253 -1.60 -16.15 -2.05
CA GLY A 253 -2.58 -15.72 -1.06
C GLY A 253 -2.28 -16.16 0.37
N ARG A 254 -1.04 -16.59 0.67
CA ARG A 254 -0.62 -17.06 2.00
C ARG A 254 -0.71 -15.94 3.05
N LYS A 255 -0.83 -16.33 4.32
CA LYS A 255 -0.57 -15.46 5.48
C LYS A 255 0.36 -16.18 6.45
N ILE A 256 1.49 -15.54 6.79
CA ILE A 256 2.55 -16.14 7.61
C ILE A 256 2.52 -15.68 9.07
N THR A 257 1.64 -14.77 9.43
CA THR A 257 1.49 -14.24 10.79
C THR A 257 0.12 -14.56 11.40
N GLY A 258 -0.01 -14.42 12.71
CA GLY A 258 -1.25 -14.69 13.43
C GLY A 258 -1.69 -16.15 13.31
N ARG A 259 -2.96 -16.39 12.95
CA ARG A 259 -3.47 -17.76 12.69
C ARG A 259 -2.89 -18.37 11.41
N GLY A 260 -2.30 -17.54 10.59
CA GLY A 260 -1.80 -17.93 9.28
C GLY A 260 -2.89 -18.35 8.29
N ARG A 261 -2.50 -18.52 7.06
CA ARG A 261 -3.26 -19.15 5.97
C ARG A 261 -2.28 -19.85 5.06
N PRO A 262 -2.46 -21.16 4.78
CA PRO A 262 -1.58 -21.86 3.86
C PRO A 262 -1.68 -21.24 2.45
N PRO A 263 -0.62 -21.38 1.62
CA PRO A 263 -0.66 -20.95 0.23
C PRO A 263 -1.72 -21.72 -0.57
N SER A 264 -2.32 -21.07 -1.55
CA SER A 264 -3.11 -21.73 -2.59
C SER A 264 -2.22 -22.71 -3.37
N ARG A 265 -2.82 -23.80 -3.84
CA ARG A 265 -2.12 -24.80 -4.65
C ARG A 265 -2.42 -24.53 -6.11
N PHE A 266 -1.38 -24.35 -6.90
CA PHE A 266 -1.44 -24.22 -8.36
C PHE A 266 -0.15 -24.76 -8.97
N ASP A 267 -0.20 -25.13 -10.24
CA ASP A 267 0.99 -25.52 -11.01
C ASP A 267 1.76 -24.24 -11.37
N ALA A 268 2.81 -23.97 -10.63
CA ALA A 268 3.59 -22.75 -10.73
C ALA A 268 4.34 -22.64 -12.07
N ASP A 269 4.79 -23.78 -12.64
CA ASP A 269 5.42 -23.80 -13.95
C ASP A 269 4.48 -23.31 -15.04
N ILE A 270 3.22 -23.77 -15.02
CA ILE A 270 2.20 -23.37 -16.00
C ILE A 270 1.83 -21.88 -15.81
N VAL A 271 1.62 -21.44 -14.56
CA VAL A 271 1.22 -20.04 -14.28
C VAL A 271 2.34 -19.07 -14.66
N PHE A 272 3.59 -19.34 -14.24
CA PHE A 272 4.70 -18.44 -14.54
C PHE A 272 5.12 -18.48 -16.02
N ALA A 273 4.97 -19.63 -16.70
CA ALA A 273 5.10 -19.68 -18.15
C ALA A 273 4.06 -18.78 -18.85
N ALA A 274 2.81 -18.74 -18.34
CA ALA A 274 1.79 -17.83 -18.84
C ALA A 274 2.14 -16.35 -18.54
N CYS A 275 2.56 -16.01 -17.31
CA CYS A 275 3.02 -14.66 -16.98
C CYS A 275 4.14 -14.20 -17.93
N ALA A 276 5.16 -15.03 -18.14
CA ALA A 276 6.24 -14.72 -19.08
C ALA A 276 5.76 -14.57 -20.54
N ARG A 277 4.78 -15.38 -20.95
CA ARG A 277 4.24 -15.34 -22.33
C ARG A 277 3.42 -14.10 -22.60
N PHE A 278 2.65 -13.63 -21.62
CA PHE A 278 1.76 -12.48 -21.73
C PHE A 278 2.35 -11.19 -21.18
N ASP A 279 3.61 -11.25 -20.73
CA ASP A 279 4.39 -10.16 -20.11
C ASP A 279 3.73 -9.58 -18.83
N THR A 280 2.93 -10.38 -18.13
CA THR A 280 2.36 -10.04 -16.83
C THR A 280 3.43 -10.18 -15.74
N ALA A 281 3.68 -9.14 -14.95
CA ALA A 281 4.64 -9.20 -13.85
C ALA A 281 4.11 -10.04 -12.67
N VAL A 282 5.03 -10.69 -11.94
CA VAL A 282 4.70 -11.39 -10.68
C VAL A 282 5.02 -10.45 -9.53
N GLU A 283 4.03 -10.15 -8.69
CA GLU A 283 4.22 -9.28 -7.54
C GLU A 283 5.12 -9.90 -6.47
N ILE A 284 6.08 -9.15 -5.97
CA ILE A 284 6.75 -9.35 -4.68
C ILE A 284 6.02 -8.47 -3.67
N ASN A 285 5.00 -9.03 -3.02
CA ASN A 285 4.17 -8.33 -2.05
C ASN A 285 4.91 -8.20 -0.72
N CYS A 286 5.18 -6.95 -0.32
CA CYS A 286 6.00 -6.61 0.83
C CYS A 286 5.27 -6.66 2.17
N ARG A 287 3.94 -6.85 2.16
CA ARG A 287 3.11 -6.85 3.36
C ARG A 287 3.62 -7.89 4.37
N PRO A 288 3.94 -7.52 5.63
CA PRO A 288 4.60 -8.40 6.59
C PRO A 288 3.86 -9.72 6.86
N GLU A 289 2.54 -9.72 6.75
CA GLU A 289 1.74 -10.94 6.92
C GLU A 289 1.70 -11.84 5.68
N ARG A 290 2.14 -11.36 4.52
CA ARG A 290 2.17 -12.11 3.27
C ARG A 290 3.59 -12.49 2.86
N ARG A 291 4.41 -11.49 2.50
CA ARG A 291 5.73 -11.69 1.89
C ARG A 291 5.64 -12.74 0.80
N ASP A 292 4.80 -12.46 -0.19
CA ASP A 292 4.31 -13.39 -1.19
C ASP A 292 4.83 -12.98 -2.59
N PRO A 293 5.34 -13.91 -3.39
CA PRO A 293 5.51 -15.34 -3.15
C PRO A 293 6.73 -15.67 -2.28
N PRO A 294 6.85 -16.94 -1.80
CA PRO A 294 8.08 -17.41 -1.16
C PRO A 294 9.24 -17.47 -2.14
N GLU A 295 10.47 -17.51 -1.60
CA GLU A 295 11.72 -17.46 -2.35
C GLU A 295 11.77 -18.48 -3.50
N GLU A 296 11.38 -19.73 -3.24
CA GLU A 296 11.37 -20.80 -4.23
C GLU A 296 10.45 -20.52 -5.42
N LEU A 297 9.30 -19.90 -5.19
CA LEU A 297 8.38 -19.53 -6.28
C LEU A 297 8.85 -18.28 -7.01
N THR A 298 9.44 -17.32 -6.30
CA THR A 298 10.06 -16.15 -6.93
C THR A 298 11.21 -16.58 -7.85
N ALA A 299 12.07 -17.52 -7.39
CA ALA A 299 13.15 -18.09 -8.21
C ALA A 299 12.60 -18.75 -9.48
N LEU A 300 11.54 -19.56 -9.34
CA LEU A 300 10.90 -20.22 -10.48
C LEU A 300 10.30 -19.21 -11.48
N ALA A 301 9.64 -18.14 -10.99
CA ALA A 301 9.13 -17.08 -11.86
C ALA A 301 10.26 -16.40 -12.66
N LEU A 302 11.41 -16.17 -12.00
CA LEU A 302 12.60 -15.64 -12.66
C LEU A 302 13.20 -16.63 -13.68
N GLU A 303 13.22 -17.93 -13.42
CA GLU A 303 13.66 -18.95 -14.37
C GLU A 303 12.78 -18.98 -15.64
N TRP A 304 11.47 -18.80 -15.48
CA TRP A 304 10.53 -18.66 -16.61
C TRP A 304 10.69 -17.36 -17.39
N GLY A 305 11.44 -16.40 -16.88
CA GLY A 305 11.65 -15.11 -17.54
C GLY A 305 10.66 -14.03 -17.15
N CYS A 306 9.82 -14.21 -16.11
CA CYS A 306 8.86 -13.21 -15.67
C CYS A 306 9.55 -11.91 -15.24
N ARG A 307 8.93 -10.76 -15.50
CA ARG A 307 9.16 -9.52 -14.77
C ARG A 307 8.59 -9.65 -13.37
N VAL A 308 9.04 -8.79 -12.47
CA VAL A 308 8.49 -8.70 -11.12
C VAL A 308 8.13 -7.25 -10.78
N SER A 309 7.18 -7.08 -9.88
CA SER A 309 6.96 -5.81 -9.18
C SER A 309 7.32 -5.95 -7.71
N ILE A 310 7.64 -4.84 -7.05
CA ILE A 310 7.91 -4.78 -5.61
C ILE A 310 6.91 -3.80 -5.01
N ASP A 311 5.84 -4.32 -4.42
CA ASP A 311 4.70 -3.53 -4.02
C ASP A 311 4.32 -3.76 -2.56
N THR A 312 3.74 -2.74 -1.94
CA THR A 312 3.48 -2.76 -0.50
C THR A 312 2.13 -3.35 -0.14
N ASP A 313 1.15 -3.30 -1.04
CA ASP A 313 -0.26 -3.62 -0.70
C ASP A 313 -0.69 -2.73 0.49
N ALA A 314 -0.26 -1.44 0.44
CA ALA A 314 -0.40 -0.50 1.54
C ALA A 314 -1.84 -0.04 1.68
N HIS A 315 -2.37 -0.10 2.92
CA HIS A 315 -3.70 0.39 3.30
C HIS A 315 -3.62 1.63 4.20
N ALA A 316 -2.39 2.11 4.45
CA ALA A 316 -2.11 3.30 5.24
C ALA A 316 -0.75 3.90 4.84
N PRO A 317 -0.53 5.21 5.03
CA PRO A 317 0.68 5.91 4.59
C PRO A 317 1.99 5.27 5.09
N GLY A 318 2.05 4.87 6.36
CA GLY A 318 3.26 4.26 6.94
C GLY A 318 3.60 2.89 6.35
N GLN A 319 2.64 2.20 5.76
CA GLN A 319 2.82 0.89 5.15
C GLN A 319 3.59 0.97 3.83
N LEU A 320 3.63 2.12 3.16
CA LEU A 320 4.45 2.35 1.96
C LEU A 320 5.95 2.11 2.21
N GLU A 321 6.41 2.24 3.46
CA GLU A 321 7.80 1.95 3.79
C GLU A 321 8.14 0.44 3.81
N TRP A 322 7.16 -0.46 3.79
CA TRP A 322 7.40 -1.90 3.71
C TRP A 322 8.11 -2.34 2.41
N GLN A 323 8.09 -1.49 1.39
CA GLN A 323 8.85 -1.72 0.15
C GLN A 323 10.35 -1.96 0.40
N ALA A 324 10.88 -1.44 1.52
CA ALA A 324 12.25 -1.69 1.94
C ALA A 324 12.56 -3.19 2.08
N TRP A 325 11.62 -3.99 2.64
CA TRP A 325 11.78 -5.44 2.72
C TRP A 325 11.89 -6.09 1.34
N GLY A 326 11.01 -5.73 0.40
CA GLY A 326 11.04 -6.28 -0.96
C GLY A 326 12.33 -5.94 -1.70
N CYS A 327 12.89 -4.74 -1.48
CA CYS A 327 14.19 -4.37 -2.02
C CYS A 327 15.32 -5.24 -1.46
N GLY A 328 15.33 -5.49 -0.13
CA GLY A 328 16.28 -6.40 0.51
C GLY A 328 16.17 -7.82 -0.05
N PHE A 329 14.94 -8.33 -0.10
CA PHE A 329 14.64 -9.64 -0.67
C PHE A 329 15.11 -9.79 -2.12
N ALA A 330 14.81 -8.81 -2.97
CA ALA A 330 15.22 -8.82 -4.37
C ALA A 330 16.75 -8.76 -4.53
N ALA A 331 17.45 -7.98 -3.70
CA ALA A 331 18.92 -7.93 -3.70
C ALA A 331 19.55 -9.25 -3.25
N ASP A 332 19.02 -9.87 -2.20
CA ASP A 332 19.51 -11.17 -1.69
C ASP A 332 19.31 -12.28 -2.71
N MET A 333 18.24 -12.23 -3.50
CA MET A 333 17.99 -13.14 -4.62
C MET A 333 18.80 -12.81 -5.89
N GLY A 334 19.49 -11.67 -5.93
CA GLY A 334 20.23 -11.21 -7.11
C GLY A 334 19.34 -10.87 -8.30
N ILE A 335 18.13 -10.35 -8.06
CA ILE A 335 17.21 -9.94 -9.12
C ILE A 335 17.79 -8.73 -9.87
N ASP A 336 17.90 -8.85 -11.21
CA ASP A 336 18.32 -7.75 -12.05
C ASP A 336 17.29 -6.61 -11.98
N PRO A 337 17.71 -5.39 -11.64
CA PRO A 337 16.80 -4.22 -11.62
C PRO A 337 16.01 -4.01 -12.92
N GLU A 338 16.54 -4.38 -14.09
CA GLU A 338 15.83 -4.29 -15.37
C GLU A 338 14.60 -5.19 -15.45
N ARG A 339 14.49 -6.18 -14.56
CA ARG A 339 13.32 -7.05 -14.43
C ARG A 339 12.27 -6.54 -13.44
N ILE A 340 12.57 -5.47 -12.71
CA ILE A 340 11.69 -4.88 -11.70
C ILE A 340 10.96 -3.70 -12.33
N ILE A 341 9.67 -3.84 -12.62
CA ILE A 341 8.89 -2.83 -13.34
C ILE A 341 8.75 -1.51 -12.58
N ASN A 342 8.84 -1.54 -11.23
CA ASN A 342 8.84 -0.32 -10.41
C ASN A 342 10.08 0.57 -10.62
N THR A 343 11.10 0.12 -11.34
CA THR A 343 12.28 0.95 -11.71
C THR A 343 12.03 1.79 -12.95
N TYR A 344 10.96 1.53 -13.68
CA TYR A 344 10.64 2.27 -14.91
C TYR A 344 10.17 3.69 -14.59
N PRO A 345 10.62 4.70 -15.32
CA PRO A 345 9.95 6.00 -15.33
C PRO A 345 8.46 5.86 -15.69
N ALA A 346 7.62 6.75 -15.21
CA ALA A 346 6.16 6.63 -15.39
C ALA A 346 5.74 6.43 -16.86
N ASP A 347 6.33 7.16 -17.81
CA ASP A 347 5.99 7.05 -19.24
C ASP A 347 6.44 5.72 -19.85
N GLU A 348 7.55 5.14 -19.38
CA GLU A 348 8.03 3.83 -19.80
C GLU A 348 7.12 2.72 -19.22
N LEU A 349 6.74 2.85 -17.96
CA LEU A 349 5.79 1.92 -17.32
C LEU A 349 4.47 1.88 -18.09
N LEU A 350 3.89 3.05 -18.39
CA LEU A 350 2.62 3.14 -19.13
C LEU A 350 2.76 2.64 -20.59
N GLY A 351 3.93 2.81 -21.19
CA GLY A 351 4.21 2.21 -22.49
C GLY A 351 4.26 0.68 -22.42
N TRP A 352 4.73 0.13 -21.31
CA TRP A 352 4.76 -1.32 -21.06
C TRP A 352 3.36 -1.87 -20.77
N THR A 353 2.57 -1.24 -19.89
CA THR A 353 1.19 -1.70 -19.59
C THR A 353 0.29 -1.67 -20.83
N ALA A 354 0.46 -0.70 -21.71
CA ALA A 354 -0.31 -0.59 -22.96
C ALA A 354 0.12 -1.58 -24.08
N ALA A 355 1.18 -2.38 -23.89
CA ALA A 355 1.80 -3.18 -24.93
C ALA A 355 1.68 -4.70 -24.73
N HIS A 356 0.86 -5.17 -23.77
CA HIS A 356 0.73 -6.60 -23.51
C HIS A 356 0.26 -7.40 -24.72
N PRO A 357 0.83 -8.60 -24.96
CA PRO A 357 0.39 -9.47 -26.04
C PRO A 357 -1.04 -9.93 -25.82
N THR A 358 -1.84 -9.91 -26.86
CA THR A 358 -3.17 -10.55 -26.86
C THR A 358 -3.05 -12.06 -26.99
N ALA A 359 -3.99 -12.81 -26.39
CA ALA A 359 -4.04 -14.28 -26.41
C ALA A 359 -4.34 -14.87 -27.81
#